data_4c529a0283dd2c0af562c401f0a7ea85
#
_entry.id   4c529a0283dd2c0af562c401f0a7ea85
#
_cell.length_a   1.000
_cell.length_b   1.000
_cell.length_c   1.000
_cell.angle_alpha   90.00
_cell.angle_beta   90.00
_cell.angle_gamma   90.00
#
_symmetry.space_group_name_H-M   'P 1'
#
loop_
_entity.id
_entity.type
_entity.pdbx_description
1 polymer ?
#
loop_
_entity_poly.entity_id
_entity_poly.type
_entity_poly.pdbx_seq_one_letter_code
_entity_poly.pdbx_strand_id
1 'polypeptide(L)'
;MSKINIRKRGNYYEYRVEIAPVDGKRQWLSKSGYRTKPEAQEAGVQAYNEYLNAGIPFKSCDLSYSDYLDYWLENYCKNNLRYNTIQTYTLLINKYIKPKIGKFKLSTITSVSLNSYINDVVNEFNHSKSYYKNILKVVKGSFRDACNLYGFIKYNPALTLRLPKVNKYSE
;
A
#
# COMPACT_ATOMS: atom_id res chain seq x y z
N MET A 1 -22.06 7.85 4.31
CA MET A 1 -21.85 6.41 4.60
C MET A 1 -22.90 5.62 3.85
N SER A 2 -22.51 4.79 2.88
CA SER A 2 -23.46 3.92 2.18
C SER A 2 -23.99 2.88 3.16
N LYS A 3 -25.32 2.80 3.30
CA LYS A 3 -25.95 1.81 4.16
C LYS A 3 -25.94 0.45 3.48
N ILE A 4 -25.15 -0.48 4.01
CA ILE A 4 -25.25 -1.89 3.64
C ILE A 4 -26.53 -2.42 4.27
N ASN A 5 -27.45 -2.86 3.43
CA ASN A 5 -28.74 -3.37 3.87
C ASN A 5 -28.72 -4.89 3.84
N ILE A 6 -29.01 -5.54 4.96
CA ILE A 6 -29.08 -7.00 5.07
C ILE A 6 -30.54 -7.42 5.18
N ARG A 7 -30.95 -8.30 4.29
CA ARG A 7 -32.33 -8.84 4.28
C ARG A 7 -32.32 -10.36 4.46
N LYS A 8 -33.29 -10.87 5.18
CA LYS A 8 -33.55 -12.31 5.27
C LYS A 8 -34.47 -12.71 4.12
N ARG A 9 -34.06 -13.74 3.36
CA ARG A 9 -34.89 -14.37 2.29
C ARG A 9 -34.98 -15.87 2.56
N GLY A 10 -36.11 -16.27 3.14
CA GLY A 10 -36.29 -17.66 3.56
C GLY A 10 -35.25 -18.07 4.62
N ASN A 11 -34.46 -19.09 4.30
CA ASN A 11 -33.41 -19.60 5.20
C ASN A 11 -32.04 -18.92 5.03
N TYR A 12 -31.92 -17.93 4.15
CA TYR A 12 -30.65 -17.29 3.82
C TYR A 12 -30.74 -15.78 4.01
N TYR A 13 -29.56 -15.15 4.10
CA TYR A 13 -29.40 -13.69 4.13
C TYR A 13 -28.84 -13.18 2.81
N GLU A 14 -29.26 -11.97 2.43
CA GLU A 14 -28.81 -11.22 1.26
C GLU A 14 -28.25 -9.88 1.71
N TYR A 15 -27.11 -9.49 1.17
CA TYR A 15 -26.69 -8.08 1.27
C TYR A 15 -27.15 -7.30 0.06
N ARG A 16 -27.39 -6.01 0.23
CA ARG A 16 -27.70 -5.04 -0.81
C ARG A 16 -27.03 -3.72 -0.51
N VAL A 17 -26.23 -3.23 -1.46
CA VAL A 17 -25.47 -1.98 -1.37
C VAL A 17 -25.82 -1.10 -2.54
N GLU A 18 -26.21 0.15 -2.29
CA GLU A 18 -26.48 1.12 -3.34
C GLU A 18 -25.16 1.61 -3.93
N ILE A 19 -25.06 1.61 -5.26
CA ILE A 19 -23.90 2.06 -6.03
C ILE A 19 -24.29 3.26 -6.90
N ALA A 20 -23.33 3.81 -7.67
CA ALA A 20 -23.59 4.95 -8.52
C ALA A 20 -24.74 4.67 -9.52
N PRO A 21 -25.64 5.62 -9.72
CA PRO A 21 -26.71 5.47 -10.70
C PRO A 21 -26.12 5.44 -12.13
N VAL A 22 -26.75 4.66 -13.00
CA VAL A 22 -26.46 4.62 -14.44
C VAL A 22 -27.69 5.15 -15.17
N ASP A 23 -27.53 6.09 -16.06
CA ASP A 23 -28.61 6.76 -16.80
C ASP A 23 -29.75 7.28 -15.90
N GLY A 24 -29.37 7.84 -14.73
CA GLY A 24 -30.30 8.34 -13.72
C GLY A 24 -31.06 7.25 -12.94
N LYS A 25 -30.82 5.96 -13.22
CA LYS A 25 -31.46 4.84 -12.54
C LYS A 25 -30.55 4.30 -11.42
N ARG A 26 -31.14 4.12 -10.23
CA ARG A 26 -30.44 3.53 -9.08
C ARG A 26 -29.94 2.13 -9.40
N GLN A 27 -28.69 1.86 -9.04
CA GLN A 27 -28.05 0.56 -9.18
C GLN A 27 -27.70 -0.04 -7.81
N TRP A 28 -27.66 -1.37 -7.75
CA TRP A 28 -27.46 -2.11 -6.51
C TRP A 28 -26.49 -3.28 -6.75
N LEU A 29 -25.52 -3.41 -5.85
CA LEU A 29 -24.79 -4.67 -5.68
C LEU A 29 -25.54 -5.53 -4.67
N SER A 30 -25.94 -6.73 -5.04
CA SER A 30 -26.61 -7.65 -4.14
C SER A 30 -26.17 -9.10 -4.39
N LYS A 31 -26.06 -9.87 -3.34
CA LYS A 31 -25.80 -11.31 -3.39
C LYS A 31 -26.49 -11.98 -2.20
N SER A 32 -27.12 -13.11 -2.47
CA SER A 32 -27.82 -13.94 -1.48
C SER A 32 -27.09 -15.28 -1.26
N GLY A 33 -27.56 -16.08 -0.29
CA GLY A 33 -27.04 -17.42 -0.03
C GLY A 33 -26.21 -17.52 1.22
N TYR A 34 -26.12 -16.47 2.03
CA TYR A 34 -25.39 -16.47 3.31
C TYR A 34 -26.24 -17.12 4.40
N ARG A 35 -25.62 -17.96 5.22
CA ARG A 35 -26.32 -18.69 6.30
C ARG A 35 -26.61 -17.81 7.50
N THR A 36 -25.79 -16.81 7.76
CA THR A 36 -25.92 -15.91 8.90
C THR A 36 -25.91 -14.44 8.49
N LYS A 37 -26.52 -13.59 9.33
CA LYS A 37 -26.53 -12.14 9.13
C LYS A 37 -25.13 -11.50 9.17
N PRO A 38 -24.23 -11.88 10.11
CA PRO A 38 -22.84 -11.38 10.12
C PRO A 38 -22.08 -11.72 8.83
N GLU A 39 -22.20 -12.96 8.34
CA GLU A 39 -21.56 -13.40 7.09
C GLU A 39 -22.02 -12.55 5.89
N ALA A 40 -23.32 -12.30 5.77
CA ALA A 40 -23.87 -11.44 4.72
C ALA A 40 -23.37 -9.99 4.85
N GLN A 41 -23.20 -9.50 6.07
CA GLN A 41 -22.71 -8.15 6.32
C GLN A 41 -21.22 -8.00 5.95
N GLU A 42 -20.40 -8.95 6.32
CA GLU A 42 -18.98 -8.99 5.97
C GLU A 42 -18.78 -9.05 4.44
N ALA A 43 -19.52 -9.94 3.77
CA ALA A 43 -19.52 -10.03 2.31
C ALA A 43 -20.01 -8.73 1.63
N GLY A 44 -21.01 -8.05 2.20
CA GLY A 44 -21.49 -6.76 1.72
C GLY A 44 -20.45 -5.65 1.88
N VAL A 45 -19.71 -5.63 2.99
CA VAL A 45 -18.58 -4.71 3.21
C VAL A 45 -17.47 -4.96 2.19
N GLN A 46 -17.14 -6.23 1.95
CA GLN A 46 -16.13 -6.59 0.97
C GLN A 46 -16.55 -6.17 -0.43
N ALA A 47 -17.78 -6.48 -0.87
CA ALA A 47 -18.29 -6.10 -2.19
C ALA A 47 -18.33 -4.57 -2.40
N TYR A 48 -18.66 -3.82 -1.34
CA TYR A 48 -18.62 -2.37 -1.41
C TYR A 48 -17.21 -1.81 -1.53
N ASN A 49 -16.26 -2.39 -0.80
CA ASN A 49 -14.86 -2.01 -0.92
C ASN A 49 -14.28 -2.34 -2.29
N GLU A 50 -14.64 -3.49 -2.88
CA GLU A 50 -14.28 -3.85 -4.25
C GLU A 50 -14.86 -2.84 -5.25
N TYR A 51 -16.11 -2.44 -5.09
CA TYR A 51 -16.73 -1.42 -5.92
C TYR A 51 -16.00 -0.07 -5.82
N LEU A 52 -15.66 0.38 -4.61
CA LEU A 52 -14.90 1.62 -4.40
C LEU A 52 -13.50 1.59 -5.03
N ASN A 53 -12.95 0.39 -5.23
CA ASN A 53 -11.66 0.16 -5.86
C ASN A 53 -11.80 -0.22 -7.36
N ALA A 54 -12.91 0.17 -8.00
CA ALA A 54 -13.18 -0.11 -9.41
C ALA A 54 -13.14 -1.61 -9.77
N GLY A 55 -13.66 -2.47 -8.88
CA GLY A 55 -13.74 -3.91 -9.09
C GLY A 55 -12.47 -4.68 -8.77
N ILE A 56 -11.42 -4.02 -8.29
CA ILE A 56 -10.21 -4.69 -7.80
C ILE A 56 -10.44 -5.07 -6.33
N PRO A 57 -10.43 -6.36 -5.96
CA PRO A 57 -10.53 -6.76 -4.57
C PRO A 57 -9.32 -6.21 -3.82
N PHE A 58 -9.56 -5.24 -2.92
CA PHE A 58 -8.53 -4.76 -2.02
C PHE A 58 -8.28 -5.82 -0.96
N LYS A 59 -7.42 -6.75 -1.27
CA LYS A 59 -6.84 -7.64 -0.28
C LYS A 59 -5.67 -6.86 0.34
N SER A 60 -5.82 -6.40 1.59
CA SER A 60 -4.69 -5.85 2.31
C SER A 60 -3.60 -6.91 2.29
N CYS A 61 -2.48 -6.59 1.68
CA CYS A 61 -1.41 -7.55 1.52
C CYS A 61 -0.72 -7.69 2.89
N ASP A 62 -0.75 -8.89 3.48
CA ASP A 62 -0.03 -9.21 4.72
C ASP A 62 1.48 -9.35 4.51
N LEU A 63 1.98 -8.93 3.34
CA LEU A 63 3.40 -8.95 3.02
C LEU A 63 4.19 -8.04 3.97
N SER A 64 5.37 -8.53 4.38
CA SER A 64 6.38 -7.68 4.97
C SER A 64 6.89 -6.67 3.94
N TYR A 65 7.37 -5.51 4.41
CA TYR A 65 7.99 -4.55 3.48
C TYR A 65 9.25 -5.14 2.82
N SER A 66 9.96 -6.03 3.51
CA SER A 66 11.09 -6.78 2.95
C SER A 66 10.69 -7.62 1.74
N ASP A 67 9.66 -8.46 1.89
CA ASP A 67 9.20 -9.35 0.81
C ASP A 67 8.61 -8.56 -0.34
N TYR A 68 7.91 -7.45 -0.03
CA TYR A 68 7.43 -6.54 -1.04
C TYR A 68 8.57 -5.90 -1.84
N LEU A 69 9.66 -5.49 -1.19
CA LEU A 69 10.82 -4.91 -1.89
C LEU A 69 11.51 -5.92 -2.82
N ASP A 70 11.57 -7.20 -2.43
CA ASP A 70 12.08 -8.25 -3.32
C ASP A 70 11.15 -8.44 -4.53
N TYR A 71 9.85 -8.49 -4.29
CA TYR A 71 8.84 -8.55 -5.33
C TYR A 71 8.93 -7.34 -6.28
N TRP A 72 9.09 -6.12 -5.74
CA TRP A 72 9.21 -4.89 -6.51
C TRP A 72 10.49 -4.83 -7.36
N LEU A 73 11.62 -5.28 -6.80
CA LEU A 73 12.88 -5.40 -7.56
C LEU A 73 12.73 -6.36 -8.74
N GLU A 74 12.13 -7.53 -8.52
CA GLU A 74 11.96 -8.56 -9.53
C GLU A 74 10.97 -8.15 -10.62
N ASN A 75 9.78 -7.70 -10.23
CA ASN A 75 8.68 -7.52 -11.17
C ASN A 75 8.62 -6.12 -11.80
N TYR A 76 9.14 -5.09 -11.12
CA TYR A 76 9.14 -3.73 -11.65
C TYR A 76 10.53 -3.26 -12.05
N CYS A 77 11.50 -3.29 -11.13
CA CYS A 77 12.81 -2.67 -11.38
C CYS A 77 13.58 -3.35 -12.49
N LYS A 78 13.62 -4.68 -12.54
CA LYS A 78 14.31 -5.44 -13.58
C LYS A 78 13.74 -5.19 -14.98
N ASN A 79 12.44 -4.94 -15.08
CA ASN A 79 11.77 -4.74 -16.35
C ASN A 79 11.79 -3.28 -16.84
N ASN A 80 11.99 -2.31 -15.91
CA ASN A 80 11.80 -0.89 -16.22
C ASN A 80 13.03 -0.02 -15.98
N LEU A 81 14.07 -0.53 -15.29
CA LEU A 81 15.24 0.26 -14.94
C LEU A 81 16.52 -0.29 -15.56
N ARG A 82 17.52 0.58 -15.72
CA ARG A 82 18.84 0.21 -16.20
C ARG A 82 19.59 -0.63 -15.16
N TYR A 83 20.42 -1.56 -15.60
CA TYR A 83 21.17 -2.48 -14.76
C TYR A 83 21.89 -1.79 -13.58
N ASN A 84 22.63 -0.72 -13.82
CA ASN A 84 23.35 0.01 -12.76
C ASN A 84 22.41 0.61 -11.70
N THR A 85 21.18 1.01 -12.11
CA THR A 85 20.17 1.52 -11.18
C THR A 85 19.65 0.39 -10.29
N ILE A 86 19.42 -0.79 -10.88
CA ILE A 86 18.97 -1.98 -10.15
C ILE A 86 20.01 -2.39 -9.11
N GLN A 87 21.29 -2.43 -9.47
CA GLN A 87 22.39 -2.75 -8.54
C GLN A 87 22.43 -1.75 -7.36
N THR A 88 22.31 -0.46 -7.68
CA THR A 88 22.26 0.59 -6.64
C THR A 88 21.04 0.40 -5.73
N TYR A 89 19.86 0.16 -6.28
CA TYR A 89 18.63 -0.05 -5.49
C TYR A 89 18.74 -1.29 -4.62
N THR A 90 19.23 -2.41 -5.16
CA THR A 90 19.44 -3.65 -4.42
C THR A 90 20.38 -3.43 -3.23
N LEU A 91 21.49 -2.70 -3.43
CA LEU A 91 22.42 -2.36 -2.36
C LEU A 91 21.75 -1.51 -1.28
N LEU A 92 21.04 -0.44 -1.67
CA LEU A 92 20.37 0.47 -0.74
C LEU A 92 19.28 -0.25 0.06
N ILE A 93 18.50 -1.11 -0.60
CA ILE A 93 17.45 -1.90 0.01
C ILE A 93 18.04 -2.84 1.06
N ASN A 94 19.05 -3.64 0.70
CA ASN A 94 19.61 -4.65 1.59
C ASN A 94 20.40 -4.04 2.74
N LYS A 95 21.10 -2.93 2.51
CA LYS A 95 21.98 -2.33 3.54
C LYS A 95 21.25 -1.39 4.49
N TYR A 96 20.28 -0.62 4.01
CA TYR A 96 19.67 0.47 4.80
C TYR A 96 18.18 0.28 5.08
N ILE A 97 17.41 -0.30 4.16
CA ILE A 97 15.95 -0.32 4.29
C ILE A 97 15.49 -1.58 5.02
N LYS A 98 15.84 -2.76 4.51
CA LYS A 98 15.40 -4.04 5.07
C LYS A 98 15.78 -4.23 6.54
N PRO A 99 17.02 -3.93 7.00
CA PRO A 99 17.40 -4.15 8.39
C PRO A 99 16.61 -3.32 9.39
N LYS A 100 16.16 -2.13 8.98
CA LYS A 100 15.47 -1.19 9.88
C LYS A 100 13.95 -1.31 9.82
N ILE A 101 13.37 -1.28 8.64
CA ILE A 101 11.90 -1.24 8.46
C ILE A 101 11.34 -2.41 7.66
N GLY A 102 12.17 -3.31 7.15
CA GLY A 102 11.73 -4.44 6.32
C GLY A 102 10.82 -5.44 7.03
N LYS A 103 10.96 -5.62 8.34
CA LYS A 103 10.18 -6.56 9.16
C LYS A 103 8.71 -6.16 9.36
N PHE A 104 8.39 -4.88 9.14
CA PHE A 104 7.02 -4.42 9.34
C PHE A 104 6.12 -4.79 8.15
N LYS A 105 4.85 -5.03 8.43
CA LYS A 105 3.85 -5.21 7.38
C LYS A 105 3.76 -3.95 6.53
N LEU A 106 3.74 -4.08 5.21
CA LEU A 106 3.67 -2.97 4.26
C LEU A 106 2.49 -2.02 4.57
N SER A 107 1.33 -2.59 4.95
CA SER A 107 0.11 -1.85 5.26
C SER A 107 0.14 -1.09 6.60
N THR A 108 1.07 -1.42 7.50
CA THR A 108 1.17 -0.78 8.82
C THR A 108 2.19 0.35 8.87
N ILE A 109 3.00 0.51 7.83
CA ILE A 109 4.01 1.57 7.77
C ILE A 109 3.31 2.91 7.53
N THR A 110 3.58 3.87 8.43
CA THR A 110 2.98 5.21 8.42
C THR A 110 3.98 6.27 7.97
N SER A 111 3.48 7.46 7.63
CA SER A 111 4.35 8.62 7.33
C SER A 111 5.25 8.99 8.53
N VAL A 112 4.75 8.82 9.75
CA VAL A 112 5.52 9.08 10.97
C VAL A 112 6.69 8.10 11.09
N SER A 113 6.43 6.80 10.91
CA SER A 113 7.49 5.77 10.98
C SER A 113 8.54 5.95 9.88
N LEU A 114 8.14 6.37 8.68
CA LEU A 114 9.09 6.67 7.60
C LEU A 114 9.94 7.91 7.86
N ASN A 115 9.37 8.97 8.44
CA ASN A 115 10.15 10.14 8.83
C ASN A 115 11.15 9.82 9.94
N SER A 116 10.76 9.03 10.96
CA SER A 116 11.67 8.54 11.99
C SER A 116 12.81 7.72 11.36
N TYR A 117 12.49 6.78 10.49
CA TYR A 117 13.47 5.97 9.77
C TYR A 117 14.50 6.83 9.00
N ILE A 118 14.05 7.84 8.25
CA ILE A 118 14.97 8.70 7.49
C ILE A 118 15.86 9.50 8.43
N ASN A 119 15.33 10.02 9.55
CA ASN A 119 16.11 10.72 10.54
C ASN A 119 17.18 9.80 11.18
N ASP A 120 16.81 8.55 11.50
CA ASP A 120 17.73 7.56 12.06
C ASP A 120 18.86 7.24 11.08
N VAL A 121 18.55 7.04 9.79
CA VAL A 121 19.55 6.80 8.75
C VAL A 121 20.51 7.98 8.59
N VAL A 122 20.00 9.21 8.61
CA VAL A 122 20.84 10.42 8.49
C VAL A 122 21.71 10.62 9.72
N ASN A 123 21.23 10.26 10.91
CA ASN A 123 21.99 10.42 12.17
C ASN A 123 23.06 9.33 12.36
N GLU A 124 22.77 8.11 11.91
CA GLU A 124 23.66 6.94 12.13
C GLU A 124 24.81 6.89 11.12
N PHE A 125 24.55 7.30 9.87
CA PHE A 125 25.53 7.21 8.79
C PHE A 125 26.01 8.61 8.37
N ASN A 126 27.31 8.71 8.05
CA ASN A 126 27.89 9.94 7.52
C ASN A 126 28.02 9.86 5.99
N HIS A 127 26.95 10.08 5.28
CA HIS A 127 26.91 10.07 3.82
C HIS A 127 26.59 11.45 3.24
N SER A 128 26.93 11.63 1.95
CA SER A 128 26.57 12.84 1.23
C SER A 128 25.06 12.98 1.09
N LYS A 129 24.60 14.22 0.95
CA LYS A 129 23.19 14.54 0.71
C LYS A 129 22.63 13.82 -0.54
N SER A 130 23.45 13.64 -1.57
CA SER A 130 23.07 12.91 -2.79
C SER A 130 22.80 11.44 -2.50
N TYR A 131 23.58 10.82 -1.62
CA TYR A 131 23.38 9.43 -1.23
C TYR A 131 22.05 9.23 -0.49
N TYR A 132 21.73 10.10 0.47
CA TYR A 132 20.42 10.06 1.16
C TYR A 132 19.24 10.32 0.23
N LYS A 133 19.40 11.17 -0.80
CA LYS A 133 18.39 11.36 -1.85
C LYS A 133 18.12 10.06 -2.60
N ASN A 134 19.14 9.22 -2.84
CA ASN A 134 18.94 7.91 -3.47
C ASN A 134 18.16 6.95 -2.58
N ILE A 135 18.45 6.89 -1.28
CA ILE A 135 17.65 6.10 -0.32
C ILE A 135 16.19 6.58 -0.33
N LEU A 136 15.99 7.90 -0.23
CA LEU A 136 14.66 8.50 -0.27
C LEU A 136 13.91 8.17 -1.56
N LYS A 137 14.61 8.17 -2.71
CA LYS A 137 14.04 7.84 -4.02
C LYS A 137 13.55 6.40 -4.08
N VAL A 138 14.31 5.46 -3.53
CA VAL A 138 13.91 4.04 -3.45
C VAL A 138 12.66 3.87 -2.58
N VAL A 139 12.65 4.46 -1.38
CA VAL A 139 11.50 4.40 -0.46
C VAL A 139 10.26 5.01 -1.12
N LYS A 140 10.36 6.22 -1.67
CA LYS A 140 9.23 6.89 -2.34
C LYS A 140 8.73 6.10 -3.55
N GLY A 141 9.64 5.58 -4.38
CA GLY A 141 9.29 4.79 -5.56
C GLY A 141 8.56 3.51 -5.21
N SER A 142 9.08 2.75 -4.25
CA SER A 142 8.46 1.50 -3.82
C SER A 142 7.05 1.71 -3.22
N PHE A 143 6.85 2.70 -2.35
CA PHE A 143 5.52 3.00 -1.79
C PHE A 143 4.54 3.59 -2.82
N ARG A 144 5.02 4.40 -3.76
CA ARG A 144 4.20 4.87 -4.88
C ARG A 144 3.67 3.70 -5.69
N ASP A 145 4.53 2.75 -6.03
CA ASP A 145 4.17 1.62 -6.86
C ASP A 145 3.32 0.59 -6.07
N ALA A 146 3.57 0.44 -4.77
CA ALA A 146 2.71 -0.35 -3.88
C ALA A 146 1.26 0.17 -3.84
N CYS A 147 1.10 1.50 -3.87
CA CYS A 147 -0.22 2.14 -3.85
C CYS A 147 -0.86 2.18 -5.25
N ASN A 148 -0.14 2.73 -6.23
CA ASN A 148 -0.73 3.12 -7.52
C ASN A 148 -0.67 2.01 -8.57
N LEU A 149 0.38 1.17 -8.56
CA LEU A 149 0.56 0.12 -9.55
C LEU A 149 -0.02 -1.22 -9.08
N TYR A 150 0.25 -1.59 -7.84
CA TYR A 150 -0.11 -2.90 -7.30
C TYR A 150 -1.37 -2.91 -6.42
N GLY A 151 -1.80 -1.76 -5.90
CA GLY A 151 -2.93 -1.69 -4.98
C GLY A 151 -2.72 -2.45 -3.66
N PHE A 152 -1.48 -2.70 -3.24
CA PHE A 152 -1.17 -3.42 -1.99
C PHE A 152 -1.44 -2.59 -0.74
N ILE A 153 -1.44 -1.27 -0.89
CA ILE A 153 -1.81 -0.31 0.16
C ILE A 153 -2.77 0.73 -0.40
N LYS A 154 -3.67 1.22 0.45
CA LYS A 154 -4.69 2.19 0.07
C LYS A 154 -4.14 3.62 -0.03
N TYR A 155 -3.18 3.96 0.81
CA TYR A 155 -2.58 5.29 0.89
C TYR A 155 -1.06 5.19 0.83
N ASN A 156 -0.43 6.13 0.12
CA ASN A 156 1.02 6.20 0.05
C ASN A 156 1.59 6.97 1.26
N PRO A 157 2.22 6.31 2.24
CA PRO A 157 2.78 6.98 3.43
C PRO A 157 4.04 7.79 3.12
N ALA A 158 4.68 7.58 1.96
CA ALA A 158 5.91 8.27 1.57
C ALA A 158 5.67 9.55 0.75
N LEU A 159 4.42 9.97 0.56
CA LEU A 159 4.07 11.12 -0.28
C LEU A 159 4.77 12.41 0.18
N THR A 160 4.71 12.69 1.47
CA THR A 160 5.29 13.91 2.09
C THR A 160 6.70 13.72 2.64
N LEU A 161 7.29 12.53 2.48
CA LEU A 161 8.60 12.19 3.03
C LEU A 161 9.69 13.12 2.46
N ARG A 162 10.52 13.69 3.33
CA ARG A 162 11.60 14.62 2.96
C ARG A 162 12.86 14.33 3.78
N LEU A 163 14.01 14.75 3.25
CA LEU A 163 15.22 14.76 4.06
C LEU A 163 15.17 15.88 5.10
N PRO A 164 15.70 15.64 6.30
CA PRO A 164 15.81 16.70 7.31
C PRO A 164 16.69 17.85 6.81
N LYS A 165 16.36 19.08 7.22
CA LYS A 165 17.11 20.30 6.89
C LYS A 165 18.28 20.50 7.87
N VAL A 166 19.14 19.52 8.02
CA VAL A 166 20.31 19.65 8.94
C VAL A 166 21.60 19.69 8.12
N ASN A 167 22.50 20.61 8.47
CA ASN A 167 23.85 20.71 7.89
C ASN A 167 24.78 19.58 8.36
N LYS A 168 24.31 18.32 8.35
CA LYS A 168 25.06 17.13 8.74
C LYS A 168 25.58 16.33 7.56
N TYR A 169 25.42 16.86 6.34
CA TYR A 169 25.90 16.17 5.15
C TYR A 169 27.35 16.57 4.90
N SER A 170 28.26 15.60 4.85
CA SER A 170 29.60 15.82 4.26
C SER A 170 29.42 16.20 2.80
N GLU A 171 30.03 17.30 2.39
CA GLU A 171 30.15 17.69 0.98
C GLU A 171 31.00 16.72 0.18
#